data_b64298da816d97397ad2786570b458a7
#
_entry.id   b64298da816d97397ad2786570b458a7
#
_cell.length_a   1.000
_cell.length_b   1.000
_cell.length_c   1.000
_cell.angle_alpha   90.00
_cell.angle_beta   90.00
_cell.angle_gamma   90.00
#
_symmetry.space_group_name_H-M   'P 1'
#
loop_
_entity.id
_entity.type
_entity.pdbx_description
1 polymer ?
#
loop_
_entity_poly.entity_id
_entity_poly.type
_entity_poly.pdbx_seq_one_letter_code
_entity_poly.pdbx_strand_id
1 'polypeptide(L)'
;MRRGYAVGMRFRYKFGALDGAWVWLALFMTVLWSSAHGHRSTNLSILAASWIFLAALRVSNHLFVYWDLDSTGIRERRFWGIKQIPWSEVTLVQGLNGSPSSNFLEVWPSRPSPMSASDRVLAHPGNREEFIAALRRFAPQANFEV
;
A
#
# COMPACT_ATOMS: atom_id res chain seq x y z
N MET A 1 -8.04 -30.16 -23.52
CA MET A 1 -8.42 -29.06 -22.60
C MET A 1 -7.17 -28.22 -22.31
N ARG A 2 -7.03 -27.05 -22.94
CA ARG A 2 -5.95 -26.10 -22.64
C ARG A 2 -6.34 -25.34 -21.37
N ARG A 3 -5.70 -25.63 -20.25
CA ARG A 3 -5.77 -24.77 -19.05
C ARG A 3 -5.11 -23.44 -19.44
N GLY A 4 -5.93 -22.46 -19.80
CA GLY A 4 -5.48 -21.07 -19.91
C GLY A 4 -4.99 -20.65 -18.54
N TYR A 5 -3.70 -20.54 -18.37
CA TYR A 5 -3.12 -19.86 -17.22
C TYR A 5 -3.64 -18.43 -17.27
N ALA A 6 -4.53 -18.08 -16.38
CA ALA A 6 -4.94 -16.70 -16.20
C ALA A 6 -3.66 -15.93 -15.82
N VAL A 7 -3.20 -15.09 -16.73
CA VAL A 7 -2.01 -14.26 -16.52
C VAL A 7 -2.33 -13.37 -15.33
N GLY A 8 -1.67 -13.61 -14.22
CA GLY A 8 -1.80 -12.78 -13.03
C GLY A 8 -1.32 -11.36 -13.35
N MET A 9 -2.12 -10.38 -12.98
CA MET A 9 -1.76 -8.97 -13.11
C MET A 9 -1.09 -8.49 -11.84
N ARG A 10 0.08 -7.85 -11.97
CA ARG A 10 0.82 -7.28 -10.84
C ARG A 10 0.77 -5.77 -10.88
N PHE A 11 0.29 -5.19 -9.79
CA PHE A 11 0.26 -3.75 -9.58
C PHE A 11 1.23 -3.37 -8.45
N ARG A 12 2.01 -2.32 -8.71
CA ARG A 12 2.94 -1.78 -7.71
C ARG A 12 2.36 -0.53 -7.07
N TYR A 13 2.83 -0.24 -5.89
CA TYR A 13 2.52 0.99 -5.17
C TYR A 13 2.98 2.22 -5.97
N LYS A 14 2.17 3.29 -5.97
CA LYS A 14 2.53 4.56 -6.59
C LYS A 14 3.37 5.39 -5.63
N PHE A 15 4.60 5.71 -6.03
CA PHE A 15 5.43 6.66 -5.31
C PHE A 15 4.85 8.07 -5.48
N GLY A 16 4.40 8.69 -4.40
CA GLY A 16 3.81 10.02 -4.40
C GLY A 16 4.78 11.11 -3.95
N ALA A 17 4.39 12.37 -4.17
CA ALA A 17 5.19 13.52 -3.73
C ALA A 17 5.44 13.54 -2.22
N LEU A 18 4.47 13.08 -1.41
CA LEU A 18 4.63 12.93 0.04
C LEU A 18 5.72 11.94 0.42
N ASP A 19 5.90 10.89 -0.36
CA ASP A 19 6.93 9.88 -0.11
C ASP A 19 8.32 10.44 -0.43
N GLY A 20 8.42 11.26 -1.48
CA GLY A 20 9.62 12.03 -1.77
C GLY A 20 9.97 13.01 -0.64
N ALA A 21 8.98 13.69 -0.06
CA ALA A 21 9.18 14.60 1.06
C ALA A 21 9.78 13.90 2.29
N TRP A 22 9.39 12.66 2.58
CA TRP A 22 9.98 11.87 3.68
C TRP A 22 11.45 11.56 3.44
N VAL A 23 11.82 11.26 2.18
CA VAL A 23 13.23 11.02 1.81
C VAL A 23 14.06 12.30 2.01
N TRP A 24 13.55 13.44 1.53
CA TRP A 24 14.21 14.73 1.72
C TRP A 24 14.34 15.12 3.18
N LEU A 25 13.30 14.90 3.98
CA LEU A 25 13.34 15.17 5.42
C LEU A 25 14.42 14.31 6.11
N ALA A 26 14.51 13.03 5.74
CA ALA A 26 15.55 12.14 6.29
C ALA A 26 16.96 12.60 5.92
N LEU A 27 17.19 13.02 4.66
CA LEU A 27 18.46 13.57 4.22
C LEU A 27 18.79 14.86 4.98
N PHE A 28 17.83 15.77 5.12
CA PHE A 28 18.02 17.01 5.88
C PHE A 28 18.37 16.73 7.34
N MET A 29 17.66 15.80 8.00
CA MET A 29 17.97 15.41 9.38
C MET A 29 19.34 14.76 9.52
N THR A 30 19.78 14.00 8.51
CA THR A 30 21.14 13.42 8.48
C THR A 30 22.22 14.50 8.40
N VAL A 31 22.00 15.53 7.59
CA VAL A 31 22.89 16.69 7.46
C VAL A 31 22.94 17.48 8.77
N LEU A 32 21.79 17.77 9.38
CA LEU A 32 21.72 18.43 10.68
C LEU A 32 22.46 17.63 11.75
N TRP A 33 22.30 16.32 11.75
CA TRP A 33 22.98 15.44 12.69
C TRP A 33 24.51 15.48 12.50
N SER A 34 24.99 15.42 11.26
CA SER A 34 26.42 15.48 10.96
C SER A 34 27.06 16.82 11.34
N SER A 35 26.34 17.93 11.15
CA SER A 35 26.81 19.29 11.55
C SER A 35 26.75 19.53 13.06
N ALA A 36 25.87 18.84 13.78
CA ALA A 36 25.75 18.95 15.25
C ALA A 36 26.74 18.06 16.01
N HIS A 37 27.59 17.31 15.33
CA HIS A 37 28.54 16.37 15.95
C HIS A 37 29.61 17.04 16.86
N GLY A 38 29.70 18.37 16.86
CA GLY A 38 30.53 19.13 17.83
C GLY A 38 29.92 19.25 19.22
N HIS A 39 28.63 19.04 19.38
CA HIS A 39 27.95 19.09 20.67
C HIS A 39 27.29 17.72 20.94
N ARG A 40 27.82 17.00 21.92
CA ARG A 40 27.31 15.67 22.39
C ARG A 40 25.88 15.76 22.93
N SER A 41 24.91 15.94 22.07
CA SER A 41 23.49 15.82 22.44
C SER A 41 22.96 14.43 22.06
N THR A 42 22.91 13.55 23.05
CA THR A 42 22.36 12.19 22.91
C THR A 42 20.92 12.22 22.35
N ASN A 43 20.17 13.25 22.72
CA ASN A 43 18.77 13.41 22.27
C ASN A 43 18.67 13.70 20.76
N LEU A 44 19.58 14.48 20.19
CA LEU A 44 19.61 14.75 18.75
C LEU A 44 20.00 13.51 17.95
N SER A 45 20.91 12.68 18.47
CA SER A 45 21.29 11.43 17.83
C SER A 45 20.14 10.42 17.80
N ILE A 46 19.39 10.29 18.89
CA ILE A 46 18.20 9.43 18.97
C ILE A 46 17.11 9.92 18.00
N LEU A 47 16.87 11.21 17.96
CA LEU A 47 15.88 11.80 17.05
C LEU A 47 16.23 11.53 15.59
N ALA A 48 17.49 11.77 15.19
CA ALA A 48 17.96 11.52 13.83
C ALA A 48 17.88 10.04 13.46
N ALA A 49 18.29 9.14 14.34
CA ALA A 49 18.18 7.69 14.11
C ALA A 49 16.72 7.25 13.92
N SER A 50 15.79 7.79 14.72
CA SER A 50 14.36 7.51 14.61
C SER A 50 13.81 7.96 13.26
N TRP A 51 14.17 9.14 12.77
CA TRP A 51 13.73 9.63 11.46
C TRP A 51 14.30 8.83 10.30
N ILE A 52 15.58 8.44 10.37
CA ILE A 52 16.21 7.58 9.36
C ILE A 52 15.48 6.22 9.30
N PHE A 53 15.18 5.66 10.47
CA PHE A 53 14.44 4.39 10.57
C PHE A 53 13.03 4.50 9.96
N LEU A 54 12.28 5.56 10.28
CA LEU A 54 10.95 5.80 9.70
C LEU A 54 11.00 5.98 8.18
N ALA A 55 12.01 6.70 7.66
CA ALA A 55 12.20 6.85 6.22
C ALA A 55 12.57 5.51 5.55
N ALA A 56 13.42 4.71 6.17
CA ALA A 56 13.77 3.37 5.67
C ALA A 56 12.55 2.45 5.63
N LEU A 57 11.71 2.46 6.68
CA LEU A 57 10.44 1.72 6.68
C LEU A 57 9.50 2.19 5.55
N ARG A 58 9.43 3.50 5.32
CA ARG A 58 8.59 4.06 4.26
C ARG A 58 9.06 3.62 2.88
N VAL A 59 10.36 3.73 2.60
CA VAL A 59 10.96 3.28 1.33
C VAL A 59 10.80 1.78 1.14
N SER A 60 10.98 1.00 2.20
CA SER A 60 10.77 -0.46 2.16
C SER A 60 9.34 -0.82 1.75
N ASN A 61 8.34 -0.10 2.27
CA ASN A 61 6.95 -0.30 1.85
C ASN A 61 6.77 -0.10 0.35
N HIS A 62 7.39 0.92 -0.26
CA HIS A 62 7.31 1.14 -1.70
C HIS A 62 7.96 0.03 -2.53
N LEU A 63 9.07 -0.51 -2.06
CA LEU A 63 9.80 -1.55 -2.77
C LEU A 63 9.12 -2.91 -2.68
N PHE A 64 8.46 -3.20 -1.56
CA PHE A 64 7.97 -4.54 -1.24
C PHE A 64 6.44 -4.67 -1.27
N VAL A 65 5.68 -3.56 -1.31
CA VAL A 65 4.22 -3.62 -1.42
C VAL A 65 3.81 -3.72 -2.88
N TYR A 66 3.13 -4.80 -3.19
CA TYR A 66 2.48 -4.99 -4.47
C TYR A 66 1.22 -5.85 -4.33
N TRP A 67 0.36 -5.74 -5.32
CA TRP A 67 -0.88 -6.50 -5.40
C TRP A 67 -0.84 -7.38 -6.63
N ASP A 68 -0.98 -8.68 -6.41
CA ASP A 68 -1.16 -9.66 -7.47
C ASP A 68 -2.64 -10.01 -7.56
N LEU A 69 -3.22 -9.85 -8.74
CA LEU A 69 -4.57 -10.26 -9.08
C LEU A 69 -4.44 -11.49 -9.98
N ASP A 70 -4.87 -12.65 -9.50
CA ASP A 70 -4.84 -13.89 -10.24
C ASP A 70 -6.23 -14.56 -10.26
N SER A 71 -6.34 -15.77 -10.76
CA SER A 71 -7.61 -16.49 -10.81
C SER A 71 -8.21 -16.85 -9.44
N THR A 72 -7.43 -16.76 -8.36
CA THR A 72 -7.83 -17.20 -7.02
C THR A 72 -8.29 -16.05 -6.13
N GLY A 73 -7.80 -14.83 -6.37
CA GLY A 73 -8.12 -13.69 -5.52
C GLY A 73 -7.17 -12.51 -5.71
N ILE A 74 -7.35 -11.51 -4.87
CA ILE A 74 -6.40 -10.44 -4.69
C ILE A 74 -5.41 -10.81 -3.58
N ARG A 75 -4.14 -10.68 -3.87
CA ARG A 75 -3.05 -10.93 -2.94
C ARG A 75 -2.25 -9.66 -2.74
N GLU A 76 -2.26 -9.15 -1.52
CA GLU A 76 -1.40 -8.05 -1.09
C GLU A 76 -0.14 -8.63 -0.46
N ARG A 77 1.01 -8.30 -1.01
CA ARG A 77 2.30 -8.64 -0.41
C ARG A 77 2.90 -7.40 0.26
N ARG A 78 3.28 -7.55 1.51
CA ARG A 78 3.97 -6.56 2.33
C ARG A 78 5.29 -7.14 2.84
N PHE A 79 6.15 -6.29 3.36
CA PHE A 79 7.41 -6.72 3.96
C PHE A 79 7.21 -7.79 5.06
N TRP A 80 6.15 -7.66 5.87
CA TRP A 80 5.88 -8.54 7.03
C TRP A 80 4.85 -9.63 6.77
N GLY A 81 4.39 -9.82 5.54
CA GLY A 81 3.44 -10.89 5.26
C GLY A 81 2.69 -10.75 3.95
N ILE A 82 1.87 -11.76 3.70
CA ILE A 82 0.99 -11.84 2.54
C ILE A 82 -0.43 -11.90 3.06
N LYS A 83 -1.28 -11.03 2.52
CA LYS A 83 -2.72 -11.07 2.73
C LYS A 83 -3.40 -11.45 1.44
N GLN A 84 -4.35 -12.37 1.49
CA GLN A 84 -5.10 -12.82 0.34
C GLN A 84 -6.59 -12.78 0.63
N ILE A 85 -7.38 -12.25 -0.31
CA ILE A 85 -8.84 -12.29 -0.28
C ILE A 85 -9.29 -13.02 -1.55
N PRO A 86 -9.97 -14.17 -1.44
CA PRO A 86 -10.56 -14.87 -2.57
C PRO A 86 -11.62 -13.99 -3.25
N TRP A 87 -11.75 -14.10 -4.59
CA TRP A 87 -12.74 -13.29 -5.32
C TRP A 87 -14.18 -13.53 -4.85
N SER A 88 -14.51 -14.76 -4.42
CA SER A 88 -15.81 -15.09 -3.89
C SER A 88 -16.18 -14.34 -2.61
N GLU A 89 -15.20 -13.86 -1.87
CA GLU A 89 -15.39 -13.13 -0.62
C GLU A 89 -15.40 -11.61 -0.82
N VAL A 90 -14.91 -11.10 -1.97
CA VAL A 90 -14.90 -9.65 -2.23
C VAL A 90 -16.34 -9.17 -2.40
N THR A 91 -16.77 -8.30 -1.49
CA THR A 91 -18.13 -7.74 -1.46
C THR A 91 -18.20 -6.27 -1.82
N LEU A 92 -17.15 -5.50 -1.51
CA LEU A 92 -17.13 -4.06 -1.72
C LEU A 92 -15.73 -3.59 -2.14
N VAL A 93 -15.70 -2.70 -3.13
CA VAL A 93 -14.52 -1.94 -3.54
C VAL A 93 -14.88 -0.46 -3.48
N GLN A 94 -14.23 0.27 -2.63
CA GLN A 94 -14.49 1.70 -2.43
C GLN A 94 -13.20 2.52 -2.35
N GLY A 95 -13.29 3.82 -2.50
CA GLY A 95 -12.21 4.72 -2.15
C GLY A 95 -11.99 4.79 -0.63
N LEU A 96 -10.81 5.23 -0.20
CA LEU A 96 -10.48 5.32 1.22
C LEU A 96 -11.55 6.13 1.98
N ASN A 97 -12.08 5.53 3.05
CA ASN A 97 -13.17 6.09 3.85
C ASN A 97 -14.45 6.40 3.04
N GLY A 98 -14.71 5.64 1.97
CA GLY A 98 -15.87 5.84 1.11
C GLY A 98 -15.76 7.01 0.13
N SER A 99 -14.59 7.62 -0.04
CA SER A 99 -14.37 8.73 -0.99
C SER A 99 -14.06 8.21 -2.40
N PRO A 100 -14.96 8.38 -3.38
CA PRO A 100 -14.75 7.88 -4.74
C PRO A 100 -13.51 8.49 -5.44
N SER A 101 -13.13 9.71 -5.07
CA SER A 101 -11.98 10.41 -5.63
C SER A 101 -10.65 10.04 -4.99
N SER A 102 -10.65 9.18 -3.98
CA SER A 102 -9.42 8.75 -3.31
C SER A 102 -8.51 7.97 -4.25
N ASN A 103 -7.20 8.28 -4.19
CA ASN A 103 -6.20 7.46 -4.87
C ASN A 103 -5.97 6.10 -4.18
N PHE A 104 -6.42 5.97 -2.94
CA PHE A 104 -6.41 4.70 -2.20
C PHE A 104 -7.71 3.98 -2.41
N LEU A 105 -7.61 2.67 -2.61
CA LEU A 105 -8.75 1.77 -2.78
C LEU A 105 -8.77 0.76 -1.64
N GLU A 106 -9.95 0.53 -1.11
CA GLU A 106 -10.23 -0.47 -0.09
C GLU A 106 -10.98 -1.62 -0.74
N VAL A 107 -10.44 -2.83 -0.63
CA VAL A 107 -11.09 -4.06 -1.08
C VAL A 107 -11.50 -4.84 0.16
N TRP A 108 -12.80 -5.05 0.33
CA TRP A 108 -13.38 -5.62 1.52
C TRP A 108 -13.95 -7.02 1.26
N PRO A 109 -13.63 -8.00 2.12
CA PRO A 109 -14.26 -9.33 2.07
C PRO A 109 -15.67 -9.35 2.66
N SER A 110 -16.05 -8.31 3.43
CA SER A 110 -17.36 -8.15 4.04
C SER A 110 -17.70 -6.67 4.14
N ARG A 111 -18.89 -6.33 4.62
CA ARG A 111 -19.25 -4.93 4.86
C ARG A 111 -18.25 -4.28 5.82
N PRO A 112 -17.83 -3.03 5.54
CA PRO A 112 -16.90 -2.31 6.38
C PRO A 112 -17.42 -2.21 7.82
N SER A 113 -16.55 -2.56 8.76
CA SER A 113 -16.78 -2.38 10.19
C SER A 113 -15.51 -1.83 10.81
N PRO A 114 -15.58 -0.94 11.80
CA PRO A 114 -14.39 -0.46 12.52
C PRO A 114 -13.53 -1.60 13.08
N MET A 115 -14.19 -2.69 13.50
CA MET A 115 -13.49 -3.87 14.03
C MET A 115 -12.84 -4.75 12.96
N SER A 116 -13.31 -4.67 11.71
CA SER A 116 -12.80 -5.49 10.61
C SER A 116 -11.83 -4.74 9.69
N ALA A 117 -11.36 -3.56 10.09
CA ALA A 117 -10.42 -2.76 9.30
C ALA A 117 -9.12 -3.50 8.95
N SER A 118 -8.72 -4.49 9.74
CA SER A 118 -7.58 -5.37 9.47
C SER A 118 -7.84 -6.33 8.30
N ASP A 119 -9.09 -6.60 7.96
CA ASP A 119 -9.44 -7.63 6.97
C ASP A 119 -9.43 -7.10 5.54
N ARG A 120 -9.53 -5.79 5.36
CA ARG A 120 -9.46 -5.14 4.04
C ARG A 120 -8.06 -5.21 3.43
N VAL A 121 -8.00 -5.20 2.12
CA VAL A 121 -6.79 -4.87 1.35
C VAL A 121 -6.84 -3.37 1.03
N LEU A 122 -5.81 -2.65 1.41
CA LEU A 122 -5.64 -1.24 1.07
C LEU A 122 -4.66 -1.11 -0.08
N ALA A 123 -5.15 -0.70 -1.24
CA ALA A 123 -4.34 -0.55 -2.44
C ALA A 123 -4.14 0.93 -2.81
N HIS A 124 -2.92 1.27 -3.23
CA HIS A 124 -2.58 2.54 -3.86
C HIS A 124 -1.82 2.25 -5.16
N PRO A 125 -2.53 1.74 -6.19
CA PRO A 125 -1.90 1.30 -7.42
C PRO A 125 -1.37 2.48 -8.24
N GLY A 126 -0.29 2.24 -8.99
CA GLY A 126 0.28 3.22 -9.91
C GLY A 126 -0.70 3.61 -11.02
N ASN A 127 -1.48 2.66 -11.51
CA ASN A 127 -2.57 2.89 -12.46
C ASN A 127 -3.90 2.47 -11.82
N ARG A 128 -4.61 3.45 -11.28
CA ARG A 128 -5.88 3.23 -10.55
C ARG A 128 -6.98 2.67 -11.47
N GLU A 129 -7.11 3.20 -12.67
CA GLU A 129 -8.18 2.81 -13.59
C GLU A 129 -8.00 1.37 -14.08
N GLU A 130 -6.78 0.99 -14.44
CA GLU A 130 -6.45 -0.37 -14.84
C GLU A 130 -6.68 -1.36 -13.70
N PHE A 131 -6.34 -0.97 -12.48
CA PHE A 131 -6.57 -1.77 -11.29
C PHE A 131 -8.07 -1.98 -11.03
N ILE A 132 -8.89 -0.92 -11.12
CA ILE A 132 -10.35 -1.01 -10.99
C ILE A 132 -10.95 -1.88 -12.11
N ALA A 133 -10.49 -1.71 -13.35
CA ALA A 133 -10.94 -2.53 -14.47
C ALA A 133 -10.61 -4.01 -14.26
N ALA A 134 -9.42 -4.31 -13.75
CA ALA A 134 -9.04 -5.66 -13.38
C ALA A 134 -9.92 -6.23 -12.26
N LEU A 135 -10.18 -5.45 -11.19
CA LEU A 135 -11.07 -5.87 -10.10
C LEU A 135 -12.48 -6.18 -10.60
N ARG A 136 -13.07 -5.32 -11.45
CA ARG A 136 -14.39 -5.56 -12.04
C ARG A 136 -14.44 -6.83 -12.88
N ARG A 137 -13.35 -7.17 -13.55
CA ARG A 137 -13.26 -8.40 -14.34
C ARG A 137 -13.21 -9.65 -13.47
N PHE A 138 -12.49 -9.61 -12.33
CA PHE A 138 -12.30 -10.77 -11.46
C PHE A 138 -13.39 -10.92 -10.40
N ALA A 139 -13.98 -9.82 -9.93
CA ALA A 139 -15.03 -9.80 -8.92
C ALA A 139 -16.27 -9.04 -9.41
N PRO A 140 -16.96 -9.50 -10.47
CA PRO A 140 -18.13 -8.82 -11.03
C PRO A 140 -19.30 -8.71 -10.05
N GLN A 141 -19.34 -9.57 -9.02
CA GLN A 141 -20.37 -9.58 -7.98
C GLN A 141 -20.15 -8.50 -6.91
N ALA A 142 -18.96 -7.90 -6.82
CA ALA A 142 -18.68 -6.88 -5.81
C ALA A 142 -19.39 -5.56 -6.13
N ASN A 143 -19.76 -4.82 -5.08
CA ASN A 143 -20.22 -3.45 -5.21
C ASN A 143 -19.01 -2.50 -5.40
N PHE A 144 -19.07 -1.60 -6.37
CA PHE A 144 -17.99 -0.66 -6.68
C PHE A 144 -18.45 0.78 -6.41
N GLU A 145 -17.91 1.37 -5.36
CA GLU A 145 -18.13 2.76 -4.93
C GLU A 145 -16.84 3.59 -5.16
N VAL A 146 -16.43 3.70 -6.46
CA VAL A 146 -15.13 4.23 -6.88
C VAL A 146 -15.26 5.22 -8.04
#